data_4b8b917afeaaed9feac099e5b8047f12
#
_entry.id   4b8b917afeaaed9feac099e5b8047f12
#
_cell.length_a   1.000
_cell.length_b   1.000
_cell.length_c   1.000
_cell.angle_alpha   90.00
_cell.angle_beta   90.00
_cell.angle_gamma   90.00
#
_symmetry.space_group_name_H-M   'P 1'
#
loop_
_entity.id
_entity.type
_entity.pdbx_description
1 polymer ?
#
loop_
_entity_poly.entity_id
_entity_poly.type
_entity_poly.pdbx_seq_one_letter_code
_entity_poly.pdbx_strand_id
1 'polypeptide(L)'
;MIIGVAGRNGAGKGELVHFLEARSFTALSLSDVIRQELAARGLPESRERMIELGQELRRRSGPGALAQALVKQLLPDRNYAIDSIRHPVEVEILRHCGQTFHLVWVDAKIETRFERMRARGRSGDPKTLAELESLEARERGSDDPNAQQLDAVEQVADFRISNDDTLQAFQVQIETWVRANLGFARPGWDDYFMSIARVVASRSNCVKRKVAAVVTVDRRIISTGYNGTPRGTRNCNEGGCPRCNQLAEGGTRLDECLCSHAEENAITQAAYHGVSLKGATRPVMVQLSIGRRPASSMRSRRVASSARSKIPCPRIGRRDFGTFQQRGTLSFTAPCGTHGDFGLLSPRQP
;
A
#
# COMPACT_ATOMS: atom_id res chain seq x y z
N MET A 1 -5.92 -3.06 2.45
CA MET A 1 -6.79 -3.48 3.59
C MET A 1 -7.09 -4.96 3.50
N ILE A 2 -7.17 -5.63 4.63
CA ILE A 2 -7.48 -7.06 4.73
C ILE A 2 -8.71 -7.24 5.60
N ILE A 3 -9.69 -8.00 5.12
CA ILE A 3 -10.82 -8.47 5.91
C ILE A 3 -10.64 -9.98 6.12
N GLY A 4 -10.33 -10.37 7.35
CA GLY A 4 -10.35 -11.75 7.77
C GLY A 4 -11.78 -12.23 7.98
N VAL A 5 -12.13 -13.36 7.42
CA VAL A 5 -13.47 -13.96 7.55
C VAL A 5 -13.35 -15.28 8.32
N ALA A 6 -13.90 -15.29 9.49
CA ALA A 6 -13.95 -16.48 10.36
C ALA A 6 -15.38 -16.84 10.73
N GLY A 7 -15.58 -18.00 11.30
CA GLY A 7 -16.90 -18.48 11.71
C GLY A 7 -17.06 -19.99 11.51
N ARG A 8 -18.12 -20.56 12.08
CA ARG A 8 -18.38 -21.99 12.07
C ARG A 8 -18.79 -22.51 10.69
N ASN A 9 -18.78 -23.80 10.52
CA ASN A 9 -19.20 -24.44 9.27
C ASN A 9 -20.70 -24.15 9.00
N GLY A 10 -21.05 -23.82 7.75
CA GLY A 10 -22.44 -23.50 7.37
C GLY A 10 -22.90 -22.09 7.74
N ALA A 11 -22.10 -21.26 8.45
CA ALA A 11 -22.52 -19.92 8.89
C ALA A 11 -22.69 -18.89 7.74
N GLY A 12 -22.16 -19.15 6.53
CA GLY A 12 -22.33 -18.24 5.40
C GLY A 12 -21.11 -17.38 5.11
N LYS A 13 -19.93 -17.79 5.56
CA LYS A 13 -18.65 -17.10 5.25
C LYS A 13 -18.45 -16.84 3.76
N GLY A 14 -18.82 -17.81 2.91
CA GLY A 14 -18.72 -17.67 1.46
C GLY A 14 -19.50 -16.50 0.91
N GLU A 15 -20.69 -16.23 1.44
CA GLU A 15 -21.51 -15.07 1.02
C GLU A 15 -20.83 -13.75 1.35
N LEU A 16 -20.18 -13.64 2.52
CA LEU A 16 -19.39 -12.47 2.87
C LEU A 16 -18.19 -12.31 1.92
N VAL A 17 -17.49 -13.39 1.61
CA VAL A 17 -16.37 -13.36 0.66
C VAL A 17 -16.83 -12.92 -0.72
N HIS A 18 -17.92 -13.51 -1.26
CA HIS A 18 -18.50 -13.09 -2.56
C HIS A 18 -18.96 -11.64 -2.56
N PHE A 19 -19.56 -11.18 -1.46
CA PHE A 19 -19.93 -9.77 -1.32
C PHE A 19 -18.72 -8.84 -1.43
N LEU A 20 -17.60 -9.21 -0.84
CA LEU A 20 -16.34 -8.45 -0.88
C LEU A 20 -15.67 -8.54 -2.26
N GLU A 21 -15.66 -9.72 -2.89
CA GLU A 21 -15.14 -9.91 -4.25
C GLU A 21 -15.85 -8.99 -5.27
N ALA A 22 -17.16 -8.91 -5.20
CA ALA A 22 -17.95 -7.99 -6.03
C ALA A 22 -17.59 -6.50 -5.80
N ARG A 23 -16.78 -6.20 -4.77
CA ARG A 23 -16.31 -4.85 -4.40
C ARG A 23 -14.80 -4.71 -4.48
N SER A 24 -14.19 -5.43 -5.41
CA SER A 24 -12.75 -5.36 -5.73
C SER A 24 -11.82 -5.83 -4.60
N PHE A 25 -12.29 -6.73 -3.74
CA PHE A 25 -11.42 -7.49 -2.86
C PHE A 25 -10.95 -8.77 -3.58
N THR A 26 -9.70 -9.11 -3.41
CA THR A 26 -9.16 -10.40 -3.87
C THR A 26 -9.43 -11.44 -2.79
N ALA A 27 -10.22 -12.46 -3.10
CA ALA A 27 -10.45 -13.56 -2.18
C ALA A 27 -9.23 -14.48 -2.11
N LEU A 28 -8.82 -14.81 -0.90
CA LEU A 28 -7.77 -15.77 -0.59
C LEU A 28 -8.22 -16.63 0.59
N SER A 29 -7.69 -17.84 0.66
CA SER A 29 -7.98 -18.74 1.79
C SER A 29 -6.69 -19.27 2.40
N LEU A 30 -6.61 -19.33 3.74
CA LEU A 30 -5.49 -20.01 4.39
C LEU A 30 -5.41 -21.50 4.01
N SER A 31 -6.54 -22.10 3.63
CA SER A 31 -6.56 -23.46 3.10
C SER A 31 -5.94 -23.60 1.71
N ASP A 32 -5.78 -22.51 0.95
CA ASP A 32 -5.10 -22.58 -0.36
C ASP A 32 -3.61 -22.90 -0.21
N VAL A 33 -3.00 -22.46 0.90
CA VAL A 33 -1.62 -22.84 1.22
C VAL A 33 -1.49 -24.36 1.37
N ILE A 34 -2.49 -25.00 2.01
CA ILE A 34 -2.52 -26.45 2.16
C ILE A 34 -2.75 -27.14 0.81
N ARG A 35 -3.66 -26.62 -0.01
CA ARG A 35 -3.92 -27.13 -1.37
C ARG A 35 -2.70 -27.06 -2.26
N GLN A 36 -1.98 -25.93 -2.21
CA GLN A 36 -0.73 -25.75 -2.95
C GLN A 36 0.33 -26.76 -2.53
N GLU A 37 0.45 -27.02 -1.22
CA GLU A 37 1.40 -28.02 -0.71
C GLU A 37 0.99 -29.46 -1.07
N LEU A 38 -0.32 -29.80 -1.02
CA LEU A 38 -0.83 -31.09 -1.51
C LEU A 38 -0.49 -31.29 -2.98
N ALA A 39 -0.76 -30.29 -3.82
CA ALA A 39 -0.45 -30.30 -5.24
C ALA A 39 1.05 -30.48 -5.49
N ALA A 40 1.90 -29.77 -4.75
CA ALA A 40 3.35 -29.89 -4.84
C ALA A 40 3.87 -31.30 -4.45
N ARG A 41 3.17 -31.98 -3.55
CA ARG A 41 3.47 -33.38 -3.15
C ARG A 41 2.80 -34.44 -4.06
N GLY A 42 2.02 -34.04 -5.06
CA GLY A 42 1.27 -34.94 -5.95
C GLY A 42 0.15 -35.69 -5.23
N LEU A 43 -0.38 -35.17 -4.13
CA LEU A 43 -1.42 -35.80 -3.33
C LEU A 43 -2.80 -35.28 -3.71
N PRO A 44 -3.81 -36.14 -3.89
CA PRO A 44 -5.16 -35.67 -4.19
C PRO A 44 -5.80 -34.97 -2.98
N GLU A 45 -6.61 -33.94 -3.23
CA GLU A 45 -7.31 -33.22 -2.18
C GLU A 45 -8.41 -34.09 -1.57
N SER A 46 -8.38 -34.25 -0.24
CA SER A 46 -9.47 -34.79 0.58
C SER A 46 -9.53 -33.99 1.89
N ARG A 47 -10.68 -34.03 2.57
CA ARG A 47 -10.84 -33.34 3.85
C ARG A 47 -9.83 -33.81 4.90
N GLU A 48 -9.62 -35.13 4.99
CA GLU A 48 -8.71 -35.77 5.92
C GLU A 48 -7.28 -35.27 5.66
N ARG A 49 -6.82 -35.32 4.41
CA ARG A 49 -5.49 -34.85 4.03
C ARG A 49 -5.28 -33.38 4.26
N MET A 50 -6.31 -32.57 4.02
CA MET A 50 -6.26 -31.12 4.32
C MET A 50 -6.06 -30.87 5.81
N ILE A 51 -6.72 -31.66 6.67
CA ILE A 51 -6.57 -31.55 8.13
C ILE A 51 -5.18 -32.02 8.56
N GLU A 52 -4.75 -33.21 8.12
CA GLU A 52 -3.45 -33.81 8.45
C GLU A 52 -2.30 -32.88 8.03
N LEU A 53 -2.30 -32.47 6.79
CA LEU A 53 -1.25 -31.59 6.27
C LEU A 53 -1.27 -30.18 6.94
N GLY A 54 -2.44 -29.65 7.22
CA GLY A 54 -2.56 -28.42 7.97
C GLY A 54 -1.97 -28.52 9.37
N GLN A 55 -2.18 -29.65 10.06
CA GLN A 55 -1.55 -29.94 11.36
C GLN A 55 -0.03 -30.12 11.22
N GLU A 56 0.42 -30.90 10.21
CA GLU A 56 1.85 -31.08 9.93
C GLU A 56 2.56 -29.71 9.72
N LEU A 57 2.00 -28.85 8.88
CA LEU A 57 2.56 -27.53 8.61
C LEU A 57 2.64 -26.66 9.88
N ARG A 58 1.61 -26.71 10.72
CA ARG A 58 1.61 -25.99 12.01
C ARG A 58 2.61 -26.56 12.99
N ARG A 59 2.75 -27.89 13.10
CA ARG A 59 3.77 -28.55 13.96
C ARG A 59 5.18 -28.15 13.51
N ARG A 60 5.44 -28.12 12.21
CA ARG A 60 6.77 -27.85 11.65
C ARG A 60 7.16 -26.36 11.76
N SER A 61 6.23 -25.45 11.56
CA SER A 61 6.53 -24.02 11.40
C SER A 61 5.74 -23.12 12.36
N GLY A 62 5.07 -23.70 13.34
CA GLY A 62 4.24 -23.00 14.33
C GLY A 62 2.79 -22.79 13.89
N PRO A 63 1.88 -22.46 14.83
CA PRO A 63 0.44 -22.35 14.58
C PRO A 63 0.07 -21.29 13.55
N GLY A 64 0.94 -20.31 13.28
CA GLY A 64 0.76 -19.26 12.29
C GLY A 64 1.33 -19.57 10.91
N ALA A 65 1.82 -20.78 10.64
CA ALA A 65 2.52 -21.14 9.40
C ALA A 65 1.75 -20.79 8.13
N LEU A 66 0.43 -21.00 8.11
CA LEU A 66 -0.42 -20.72 6.95
C LEU A 66 -0.53 -19.23 6.69
N ALA A 67 -0.75 -18.43 7.73
CA ALA A 67 -0.81 -16.97 7.61
C ALA A 67 0.55 -16.39 7.19
N GLN A 68 1.67 -16.89 7.72
CA GLN A 68 3.02 -16.45 7.30
C GLN A 68 3.28 -16.74 5.82
N ALA A 69 2.83 -17.88 5.31
CA ALA A 69 2.97 -18.24 3.90
C ALA A 69 2.11 -17.32 3.00
N LEU A 70 0.86 -17.05 3.43
CA LEU A 70 -0.06 -16.20 2.68
C LEU A 70 0.39 -14.74 2.65
N VAL A 71 0.85 -14.18 3.77
CA VAL A 71 1.31 -12.77 3.87
C VAL A 71 2.42 -12.46 2.86
N LYS A 72 3.27 -13.41 2.52
CA LYS A 72 4.33 -13.24 1.49
C LYS A 72 3.78 -12.99 0.09
N GLN A 73 2.52 -13.34 -0.16
CA GLN A 73 1.84 -13.19 -1.46
C GLN A 73 1.04 -11.90 -1.55
N LEU A 74 0.85 -11.18 -0.42
CA LEU A 74 0.03 -9.97 -0.38
C LEU A 74 0.78 -8.77 -0.98
N LEU A 75 0.08 -8.02 -1.82
CA LEU A 75 0.55 -6.76 -2.37
C LEU A 75 -0.02 -5.60 -1.54
N PRO A 76 0.78 -4.57 -1.23
CA PRO A 76 0.38 -3.51 -0.29
C PRO A 76 -0.75 -2.61 -0.82
N ASP A 77 -0.97 -2.57 -2.13
CA ASP A 77 -1.93 -1.73 -2.84
C ASP A 77 -3.27 -2.42 -3.14
N ARG A 78 -3.47 -3.65 -2.66
CA ARG A 78 -4.69 -4.43 -2.90
C ARG A 78 -5.48 -4.68 -1.63
N ASN A 79 -6.79 -4.85 -1.80
CA ASN A 79 -7.70 -5.27 -0.76
C ASN A 79 -7.92 -6.79 -0.83
N TYR A 80 -7.96 -7.43 0.33
CA TYR A 80 -8.10 -8.90 0.44
C TYR A 80 -9.24 -9.29 1.36
N ALA A 81 -9.97 -10.32 0.96
CA ALA A 81 -10.88 -11.09 1.82
C ALA A 81 -10.20 -12.44 2.10
N ILE A 82 -9.79 -12.69 3.33
CA ILE A 82 -9.06 -13.91 3.71
C ILE A 82 -9.94 -14.77 4.58
N ASP A 83 -10.30 -15.95 4.10
CA ASP A 83 -11.09 -16.91 4.85
C ASP A 83 -10.27 -18.05 5.46
N SER A 84 -10.96 -18.99 6.09
CA SER A 84 -10.37 -20.19 6.72
C SER A 84 -9.38 -19.89 7.85
N ILE A 85 -9.52 -18.77 8.52
CA ILE A 85 -8.77 -18.42 9.73
C ILE A 85 -9.30 -19.28 10.88
N ARG A 86 -8.42 -20.05 11.54
CA ARG A 86 -8.80 -21.05 12.53
C ARG A 86 -7.96 -21.03 13.80
N HIS A 87 -6.97 -20.13 13.87
CA HIS A 87 -6.09 -20.01 15.03
C HIS A 87 -5.79 -18.54 15.37
N PRO A 88 -5.78 -18.13 16.66
CA PRO A 88 -5.55 -16.74 17.04
C PRO A 88 -4.17 -16.22 16.59
N VAL A 89 -3.15 -17.04 16.53
CA VAL A 89 -1.83 -16.66 15.99
C VAL A 89 -1.89 -16.28 14.50
N GLU A 90 -2.78 -16.91 13.72
CA GLU A 90 -3.02 -16.50 12.33
C GLU A 90 -3.59 -15.08 12.26
N VAL A 91 -4.49 -14.72 13.18
CA VAL A 91 -5.06 -13.38 13.32
C VAL A 91 -3.96 -12.36 13.66
N GLU A 92 -3.11 -12.66 14.62
CA GLU A 92 -2.00 -11.77 15.03
C GLU A 92 -1.03 -11.50 13.87
N ILE A 93 -0.67 -12.53 13.11
CA ILE A 93 0.21 -12.37 11.94
C ILE A 93 -0.44 -11.45 10.88
N LEU A 94 -1.73 -11.64 10.61
CA LEU A 94 -2.46 -10.81 9.66
C LEU A 94 -2.62 -9.36 10.16
N ARG A 95 -2.81 -9.14 11.47
CA ARG A 95 -2.85 -7.80 12.08
C ARG A 95 -1.53 -7.05 11.94
N HIS A 96 -0.40 -7.77 11.95
CA HIS A 96 0.93 -7.17 11.92
C HIS A 96 1.58 -7.17 10.53
N CYS A 97 0.87 -7.56 9.47
CA CYS A 97 1.42 -7.63 8.11
C CYS A 97 1.63 -6.27 7.40
N GLY A 98 1.34 -5.16 8.08
CA GLY A 98 1.55 -3.81 7.54
C GLY A 98 0.36 -3.21 6.79
N GLN A 99 -0.77 -3.92 6.70
CA GLN A 99 -2.03 -3.42 6.18
C GLN A 99 -3.09 -3.32 7.29
N THR A 100 -4.08 -2.47 7.11
CA THR A 100 -5.24 -2.44 8.01
C THR A 100 -5.96 -3.79 7.94
N PHE A 101 -6.18 -4.43 9.09
CA PHE A 101 -6.85 -5.72 9.20
C PHE A 101 -8.07 -5.63 10.10
N HIS A 102 -9.15 -6.26 9.68
CA HIS A 102 -10.37 -6.46 10.48
C HIS A 102 -10.78 -7.92 10.40
N LEU A 103 -11.05 -8.53 11.55
CA LEU A 103 -11.58 -9.88 11.63
C LEU A 103 -13.09 -9.84 11.81
N VAL A 104 -13.82 -10.41 10.86
CA VAL A 104 -15.26 -10.56 10.91
C VAL A 104 -15.61 -12.01 11.23
N TRP A 105 -16.34 -12.21 12.32
CA TRP A 105 -16.92 -13.49 12.68
C TRP A 105 -18.34 -13.59 12.15
N VAL A 106 -18.59 -14.59 11.32
CA VAL A 106 -19.93 -14.91 10.80
C VAL A 106 -20.52 -16.02 11.65
N ASP A 107 -21.67 -15.73 12.27
CA ASP A 107 -22.40 -16.69 13.11
C ASP A 107 -23.76 -17.04 12.54
N ALA A 108 -24.27 -18.20 12.90
CA ALA A 108 -25.63 -18.64 12.68
C ALA A 108 -25.97 -19.79 13.64
N LYS A 109 -27.24 -19.95 13.98
CA LYS A 109 -27.74 -21.05 14.81
C LYS A 109 -27.33 -22.40 14.22
N ILE A 110 -27.05 -23.36 15.06
CA ILE A 110 -26.56 -24.67 14.63
C ILE A 110 -27.57 -25.37 13.71
N GLU A 111 -28.89 -25.21 13.99
CA GLU A 111 -29.94 -25.78 13.17
C GLU A 111 -29.92 -25.19 11.76
N THR A 112 -29.84 -23.87 11.66
CA THR A 112 -29.74 -23.15 10.37
C THR A 112 -28.50 -23.60 9.59
N ARG A 113 -27.35 -23.74 10.27
CA ARG A 113 -26.11 -24.18 9.65
C ARG A 113 -26.17 -25.61 9.17
N PHE A 114 -26.80 -26.50 9.94
CA PHE A 114 -27.01 -27.90 9.57
C PHE A 114 -27.90 -28.02 8.33
N GLU A 115 -29.05 -27.29 8.28
CA GLU A 115 -29.93 -27.28 7.12
C GLU A 115 -29.21 -26.81 5.84
N ARG A 116 -28.42 -25.75 5.94
CA ARG A 116 -27.61 -25.24 4.83
C ARG A 116 -26.56 -26.24 4.37
N MET A 117 -25.91 -26.93 5.29
CA MET A 117 -24.90 -27.97 4.96
C MET A 117 -25.58 -29.14 4.27
N ARG A 118 -26.74 -29.58 4.76
CA ARG A 118 -27.55 -30.65 4.15
C ARG A 118 -28.00 -30.27 2.73
N ALA A 119 -28.49 -29.03 2.55
CA ALA A 119 -28.94 -28.55 1.24
C ALA A 119 -27.81 -28.48 0.19
N ARG A 120 -26.60 -28.07 0.58
CA ARG A 120 -25.44 -28.02 -0.33
C ARG A 120 -24.83 -29.39 -0.67
N GLY A 121 -25.03 -30.40 0.17
CA GLY A 121 -24.69 -31.81 -0.09
C GLY A 121 -23.23 -32.09 -0.43
N ARG A 122 -22.26 -31.38 0.17
CA ARG A 122 -20.85 -31.66 -0.07
C ARG A 122 -20.41 -33.00 0.54
N SER A 123 -19.55 -33.73 -0.16
CA SER A 123 -18.92 -34.92 0.40
C SER A 123 -18.20 -34.57 1.71
N GLY A 124 -18.47 -35.35 2.76
CA GLY A 124 -17.92 -35.12 4.10
C GLY A 124 -18.69 -34.12 4.97
N ASP A 125 -19.84 -33.60 4.52
CA ASP A 125 -20.74 -32.84 5.39
C ASP A 125 -21.46 -33.79 6.36
N PRO A 126 -21.69 -33.37 7.63
CA PRO A 126 -22.39 -34.19 8.63
C PRO A 126 -23.81 -34.48 8.17
N LYS A 127 -24.24 -35.72 8.39
CA LYS A 127 -25.57 -36.22 8.00
C LYS A 127 -26.62 -36.01 9.10
N THR A 128 -26.14 -35.82 10.32
CA THR A 128 -27.01 -35.59 11.50
C THR A 128 -26.52 -34.33 12.27
N LEU A 129 -27.43 -33.74 13.06
CA LEU A 129 -27.07 -32.62 13.93
C LEU A 129 -26.00 -33.05 14.97
N ALA A 130 -26.12 -34.22 15.53
CA ALA A 130 -25.17 -34.78 16.50
C ALA A 130 -23.75 -34.95 15.90
N GLU A 131 -23.66 -35.36 14.62
CA GLU A 131 -22.38 -35.40 13.91
C GLU A 131 -21.79 -33.98 13.73
N LEU A 132 -22.60 -32.96 13.45
CA LEU A 132 -22.18 -31.59 13.37
C LEU A 132 -21.65 -31.08 14.71
N GLU A 133 -22.39 -31.33 15.81
CA GLU A 133 -21.96 -30.98 17.17
C GLU A 133 -20.64 -31.64 17.56
N SER A 134 -20.49 -32.93 17.25
CA SER A 134 -19.25 -33.67 17.50
C SER A 134 -18.07 -33.12 16.69
N LEU A 135 -18.32 -32.73 15.42
CA LEU A 135 -17.30 -32.13 14.58
C LEU A 135 -16.85 -30.76 15.14
N GLU A 136 -17.80 -29.94 15.54
CA GLU A 136 -17.53 -28.61 16.09
C GLU A 136 -16.83 -28.67 17.45
N ALA A 137 -17.17 -29.66 18.28
CA ALA A 137 -16.46 -29.88 19.54
C ALA A 137 -14.96 -30.12 19.35
N ARG A 138 -14.56 -30.76 18.25
CA ARG A 138 -13.14 -30.92 17.87
C ARG A 138 -12.48 -29.66 17.33
N GLU A 139 -13.25 -28.75 16.73
CA GLU A 139 -12.76 -27.51 16.14
C GLU A 139 -12.76 -26.34 17.14
N ARG A 140 -13.52 -26.42 18.24
CA ARG A 140 -13.67 -25.37 19.26
C ARG A 140 -12.34 -25.03 19.92
N GLY A 141 -11.69 -26.03 20.48
CA GLY A 141 -10.44 -25.90 21.18
C GLY A 141 -9.86 -27.27 21.48
N SER A 142 -8.55 -27.35 21.56
CA SER A 142 -7.77 -28.52 21.90
C SER A 142 -6.62 -28.08 22.79
N ASP A 143 -6.18 -28.97 23.67
CA ASP A 143 -4.95 -28.76 24.47
C ASP A 143 -3.69 -28.76 23.58
N ASP A 144 -3.79 -29.25 22.34
CA ASP A 144 -2.73 -29.11 21.34
C ASP A 144 -2.66 -27.66 20.81
N PRO A 145 -1.58 -26.92 21.09
CA PRO A 145 -1.42 -25.56 20.64
C PRO A 145 -1.34 -25.42 19.12
N ASN A 146 -1.19 -26.52 18.38
CA ASN A 146 -1.17 -26.53 16.92
C ASN A 146 -2.51 -26.91 16.30
N ALA A 147 -3.50 -27.28 17.11
CA ALA A 147 -4.85 -27.60 16.65
C ALA A 147 -5.64 -26.32 16.31
N GLN A 148 -6.81 -26.51 15.74
CA GLN A 148 -7.74 -25.40 15.50
C GLN A 148 -8.31 -24.90 16.83
N GLN A 149 -8.42 -23.59 16.98
CA GLN A 149 -8.90 -22.90 18.19
C GLN A 149 -9.97 -21.88 17.80
N LEU A 150 -11.09 -22.32 17.25
CA LEU A 150 -12.13 -21.45 16.71
C LEU A 150 -12.76 -20.56 17.78
N ASP A 151 -12.94 -21.04 19.01
CA ASP A 151 -13.51 -20.22 20.08
C ASP A 151 -12.57 -19.07 20.46
N ALA A 152 -11.25 -19.30 20.44
CA ALA A 152 -10.26 -18.23 20.65
C ALA A 152 -10.24 -17.23 19.49
N VAL A 153 -10.45 -17.68 18.25
CA VAL A 153 -10.59 -16.79 17.09
C VAL A 153 -11.85 -15.93 17.19
N GLU A 154 -12.96 -16.52 17.65
CA GLU A 154 -14.19 -15.81 17.91
C GLU A 154 -14.03 -14.68 18.93
N GLN A 155 -13.29 -14.94 20.02
CA GLN A 155 -13.07 -13.96 21.08
C GLN A 155 -12.28 -12.73 20.61
N VAL A 156 -11.36 -12.91 19.65
CA VAL A 156 -10.53 -11.82 19.12
C VAL A 156 -11.10 -11.17 17.87
N ALA A 157 -12.34 -11.53 17.46
CA ALA A 157 -13.02 -10.93 16.32
C ALA A 157 -13.36 -9.46 16.59
N ASP A 158 -13.07 -8.61 15.61
CA ASP A 158 -13.35 -7.17 15.70
C ASP A 158 -14.83 -6.87 15.47
N PHE A 159 -15.52 -7.77 14.73
CA PHE A 159 -16.95 -7.63 14.44
C PHE A 159 -17.63 -9.00 14.30
N ARG A 160 -18.91 -9.08 14.70
CA ARG A 160 -19.74 -10.27 14.58
C ARG A 160 -20.99 -9.96 13.78
N ILE A 161 -21.30 -10.82 12.81
CA ILE A 161 -22.49 -10.73 11.97
C ILE A 161 -23.29 -12.02 12.15
N SER A 162 -24.60 -11.88 12.51
CA SER A 162 -25.52 -13.02 12.54
C SER A 162 -26.12 -13.24 11.14
N ASN A 163 -26.16 -14.50 10.74
CA ASN A 163 -26.75 -14.95 9.47
C ASN A 163 -27.86 -15.98 9.74
N ASP A 164 -28.78 -15.65 10.65
CA ASP A 164 -29.92 -16.50 10.96
C ASP A 164 -31.16 -16.21 10.10
N ASP A 165 -31.21 -15.01 9.52
CA ASP A 165 -32.32 -14.51 8.73
C ASP A 165 -32.12 -14.78 7.22
N THR A 166 -32.80 -13.98 6.40
CA THR A 166 -32.70 -14.03 4.94
C THR A 166 -31.32 -13.59 4.44
N LEU A 167 -30.94 -14.08 3.27
CA LEU A 167 -29.73 -13.64 2.59
C LEU A 167 -29.67 -12.11 2.42
N GLN A 168 -30.84 -11.50 2.11
CA GLN A 168 -30.94 -10.04 1.96
C GLN A 168 -30.64 -9.29 3.27
N ALA A 169 -31.19 -9.76 4.40
CA ALA A 169 -30.92 -9.19 5.71
C ALA A 169 -29.43 -9.31 6.07
N PHE A 170 -28.81 -10.46 5.77
CA PHE A 170 -27.39 -10.69 5.95
C PHE A 170 -26.55 -9.73 5.10
N GLN A 171 -26.89 -9.55 3.82
CA GLN A 171 -26.19 -8.62 2.92
C GLN A 171 -26.31 -7.16 3.40
N VAL A 172 -27.46 -6.74 3.93
CA VAL A 172 -27.64 -5.40 4.50
C VAL A 172 -26.74 -5.19 5.73
N GLN A 173 -26.60 -6.19 6.60
CA GLN A 173 -25.69 -6.12 7.74
C GLN A 173 -24.23 -5.98 7.29
N ILE A 174 -23.82 -6.79 6.30
CA ILE A 174 -22.47 -6.72 5.71
C ILE A 174 -22.25 -5.32 5.13
N GLU A 175 -23.18 -4.82 4.31
CA GLU A 175 -23.04 -3.52 3.66
C GLU A 175 -22.94 -2.39 4.68
N THR A 176 -23.76 -2.43 5.73
CA THR A 176 -23.74 -1.43 6.80
C THR A 176 -22.39 -1.42 7.51
N TRP A 177 -21.88 -2.60 7.86
CA TRP A 177 -20.57 -2.72 8.50
C TRP A 177 -19.44 -2.26 7.58
N VAL A 178 -19.46 -2.68 6.32
CA VAL A 178 -18.49 -2.30 5.30
C VAL A 178 -18.45 -0.77 5.14
N ARG A 179 -19.60 -0.12 5.00
CA ARG A 179 -19.69 1.35 4.89
C ARG A 179 -19.13 2.07 6.11
N ALA A 180 -19.36 1.53 7.30
CA ALA A 180 -18.89 2.13 8.54
C ALA A 180 -17.36 1.96 8.75
N ASN A 181 -16.78 0.85 8.28
CA ASN A 181 -15.40 0.46 8.61
C ASN A 181 -14.43 0.51 7.42
N LEU A 182 -14.94 0.44 6.19
CA LEU A 182 -14.14 0.70 4.99
C LEU A 182 -13.96 2.19 4.69
N GLY A 183 -14.11 3.03 5.68
CA GLY A 183 -13.71 4.41 5.56
C GLY A 183 -12.26 4.43 5.09
N PHE A 184 -12.04 4.57 3.77
CA PHE A 184 -10.72 4.86 3.24
C PHE A 184 -10.27 6.13 3.96
N ALA A 185 -9.38 5.97 4.91
CA ALA A 185 -8.72 7.10 5.53
C ALA A 185 -7.96 7.81 4.40
N ARG A 186 -8.66 8.72 3.73
CA ARG A 186 -8.03 9.56 2.72
C ARG A 186 -6.88 10.28 3.42
N PRO A 187 -5.63 10.11 2.98
CA PRO A 187 -4.50 10.74 3.63
C PRO A 187 -4.73 12.26 3.65
N GLY A 188 -4.34 12.90 4.73
CA GLY A 188 -4.25 14.35 4.80
C GLY A 188 -3.38 14.87 3.65
N TRP A 189 -3.55 16.14 3.29
CA TRP A 189 -2.77 16.73 2.20
C TRP A 189 -1.26 16.65 2.44
N ASP A 190 -0.83 16.81 3.67
CA ASP A 190 0.59 16.72 4.04
C ASP A 190 1.11 15.29 3.85
N ASP A 191 0.37 14.28 4.32
CA ASP A 191 0.73 12.88 4.14
C ASP A 191 0.74 12.46 2.67
N TYR A 192 -0.20 12.97 1.88
CA TYR A 192 -0.27 12.75 0.44
C TYR A 192 0.98 13.31 -0.26
N PHE A 193 1.29 14.59 -0.04
CA PHE A 193 2.46 15.21 -0.67
C PHE A 193 3.77 14.63 -0.16
N MET A 194 3.85 14.26 1.12
CA MET A 194 5.00 13.57 1.69
C MET A 194 5.22 12.20 1.07
N SER A 195 4.16 11.48 0.75
CA SER A 195 4.25 10.18 0.07
C SER A 195 4.77 10.33 -1.36
N ILE A 196 4.30 11.33 -2.09
CA ILE A 196 4.81 11.67 -3.43
C ILE A 196 6.28 12.09 -3.34
N ALA A 197 6.65 12.94 -2.37
CA ALA A 197 8.03 13.36 -2.20
C ALA A 197 8.97 12.18 -1.90
N ARG A 198 8.52 11.14 -1.17
CA ARG A 198 9.30 9.89 -0.99
C ARG A 198 9.57 9.19 -2.31
N VAL A 199 8.55 9.08 -3.17
CA VAL A 199 8.72 8.49 -4.51
C VAL A 199 9.69 9.32 -5.36
N VAL A 200 9.53 10.64 -5.37
CA VAL A 200 10.46 11.55 -6.08
C VAL A 200 11.89 11.41 -5.57
N ALA A 201 12.09 11.35 -4.25
CA ALA A 201 13.40 11.17 -3.63
C ALA A 201 14.08 9.86 -4.04
N SER A 202 13.33 8.80 -4.34
CA SER A 202 13.90 7.52 -4.79
C SER A 202 14.71 7.68 -6.08
N ARG A 203 14.39 8.65 -6.91
CA ARG A 203 15.09 8.96 -8.18
C ARG A 203 16.40 9.70 -7.99
N SER A 204 16.70 10.25 -6.81
CA SER A 204 17.95 10.95 -6.55
C SER A 204 19.16 10.05 -6.82
N ASN A 205 20.14 10.59 -7.52
CA ASN A 205 21.41 9.93 -7.80
C ASN A 205 22.51 10.24 -6.76
N CYS A 206 22.23 11.04 -5.74
CA CYS A 206 23.19 11.38 -4.70
C CYS A 206 23.51 10.18 -3.80
N VAL A 207 24.78 9.84 -3.64
CA VAL A 207 25.25 8.71 -2.82
C VAL A 207 25.13 8.96 -1.31
N LYS A 208 24.99 10.21 -0.87
CA LYS A 208 24.93 10.56 0.55
C LYS A 208 23.52 10.71 1.10
N ARG A 209 22.66 11.40 0.36
CA ARG A 209 21.29 11.71 0.82
C ARG A 209 20.35 11.71 -0.38
N LYS A 210 19.17 11.16 -0.18
CA LYS A 210 18.08 11.28 -1.15
C LYS A 210 17.10 12.29 -0.62
N VAL A 211 17.00 13.43 -1.28
CA VAL A 211 16.11 14.54 -0.92
C VAL A 211 15.20 14.84 -2.09
N ALA A 212 13.97 15.16 -1.83
CA ALA A 212 13.04 15.66 -2.83
C ALA A 212 12.26 16.86 -2.32
N ALA A 213 11.82 17.68 -3.26
CA ALA A 213 10.89 18.77 -3.06
C ALA A 213 9.67 18.60 -3.97
N VAL A 214 8.48 18.84 -3.43
CA VAL A 214 7.23 18.91 -4.16
C VAL A 214 6.65 20.31 -3.98
N VAL A 215 6.53 21.04 -5.06
CA VAL A 215 5.98 22.41 -5.08
C VAL A 215 4.50 22.34 -5.40
N THR A 216 3.69 22.97 -4.56
CA THR A 216 2.23 22.95 -4.72
C THR A 216 1.63 24.36 -4.73
N VAL A 217 0.58 24.54 -5.52
CA VAL A 217 -0.31 25.71 -5.52
C VAL A 217 -1.73 25.19 -5.39
N ASP A 218 -2.51 25.70 -4.45
CA ASP A 218 -3.90 25.32 -4.23
C ASP A 218 -4.11 23.77 -4.18
N ARG A 219 -3.22 23.08 -3.45
CA ARG A 219 -3.22 21.62 -3.32
C ARG A 219 -3.01 20.86 -4.64
N ARG A 220 -2.49 21.51 -5.67
CA ARG A 220 -2.07 20.89 -6.94
C ARG A 220 -0.56 20.90 -7.03
N ILE A 221 0.01 19.79 -7.47
CA ILE A 221 1.45 19.69 -7.71
C ILE A 221 1.77 20.45 -8.99
N ILE A 222 2.68 21.40 -8.85
CA ILE A 222 3.13 22.25 -9.96
C ILE A 222 4.48 21.77 -10.48
N SER A 223 5.39 21.40 -9.57
CA SER A 223 6.71 20.89 -9.93
C SER A 223 7.24 19.96 -8.86
N THR A 224 8.18 19.12 -9.25
CA THR A 224 8.93 18.27 -8.34
C THR A 224 10.42 18.37 -8.66
N GLY A 225 11.25 18.18 -7.65
CA GLY A 225 12.70 18.11 -7.83
C GLY A 225 13.30 17.11 -6.84
N TYR A 226 14.41 16.54 -7.21
CA TYR A 226 15.25 15.72 -6.33
C TYR A 226 16.70 16.18 -6.43
N ASN A 227 17.49 15.96 -5.39
CA ASN A 227 18.87 16.35 -5.39
C ASN A 227 19.73 15.41 -6.25
N GLY A 228 20.71 15.99 -6.92
CA GLY A 228 21.63 15.24 -7.79
C GLY A 228 22.50 16.16 -8.64
N THR A 229 23.44 15.59 -9.36
CA THR A 229 24.27 16.34 -10.31
C THR A 229 23.41 16.93 -11.42
N PRO A 230 23.79 18.10 -11.96
CA PRO A 230 23.07 18.75 -13.06
C PRO A 230 22.92 17.83 -14.28
N ARG A 231 21.85 18.07 -15.06
CA ARG A 231 21.58 17.34 -16.29
C ARG A 231 22.74 17.52 -17.28
N GLY A 232 23.14 16.43 -17.93
CA GLY A 232 24.27 16.43 -18.88
C GLY A 232 25.63 16.23 -18.23
N THR A 233 25.72 16.17 -16.90
CA THR A 233 26.93 15.78 -16.17
C THR A 233 26.85 14.34 -15.69
N ARG A 234 28.02 13.75 -15.36
CA ARG A 234 28.08 12.40 -14.80
C ARG A 234 27.30 12.32 -13.49
N ASN A 235 26.50 11.27 -13.29
CA ASN A 235 25.70 11.11 -12.09
C ASN A 235 26.57 10.99 -10.82
N CYS A 236 26.04 11.48 -9.69
CA CYS A 236 26.77 11.43 -8.42
C CYS A 236 27.15 9.99 -8.01
N ASN A 237 26.22 9.04 -8.18
CA ASN A 237 26.47 7.61 -7.90
C ASN A 237 27.44 6.93 -8.88
N GLU A 238 27.79 7.59 -9.95
CA GLU A 238 28.80 7.16 -10.93
C GLU A 238 30.13 7.90 -10.76
N GLY A 239 30.30 8.64 -9.66
CA GLY A 239 31.50 9.41 -9.37
C GLY A 239 31.45 10.88 -9.80
N GLY A 240 30.30 11.39 -10.30
CA GLY A 240 30.19 12.75 -10.82
C GLY A 240 30.29 13.87 -9.79
N CYS A 241 30.17 13.59 -8.50
CA CYS A 241 30.36 14.58 -7.43
C CYS A 241 31.55 14.18 -6.55
N PRO A 242 32.71 14.86 -6.64
CA PRO A 242 33.90 14.51 -5.84
C PRO A 242 33.63 14.50 -4.34
N ARG A 243 32.99 15.54 -3.80
CA ARG A 243 32.65 15.64 -2.38
C ARG A 243 31.85 14.46 -1.87
N CYS A 244 30.82 14.05 -2.60
CA CYS A 244 29.98 12.93 -2.18
C CYS A 244 30.72 11.60 -2.25
N ASN A 245 31.54 11.39 -3.27
CA ASN A 245 32.28 10.15 -3.49
C ASN A 245 33.51 10.02 -2.60
N GLN A 246 34.09 11.12 -2.15
CA GLN A 246 35.17 11.12 -1.13
C GLN A 246 34.61 10.91 0.29
N LEU A 247 33.30 10.68 0.46
CA LEU A 247 32.64 10.47 1.73
C LEU A 247 32.87 11.59 2.76
N ALA A 248 33.07 12.84 2.30
CA ALA A 248 33.27 13.99 3.17
C ALA A 248 32.23 14.03 4.31
N GLU A 249 32.60 14.48 5.48
CA GLU A 249 31.75 14.56 6.63
C GLU A 249 30.48 15.39 6.34
N GLY A 250 29.37 15.03 6.99
CA GLY A 250 28.08 15.72 6.81
C GLY A 250 28.16 17.18 7.22
N GLY A 251 27.75 18.11 6.34
CA GLY A 251 27.77 19.55 6.60
C GLY A 251 29.10 20.26 6.29
N THR A 252 30.14 19.52 5.91
CA THR A 252 31.46 20.10 5.55
C THR A 252 31.62 20.17 4.05
N ARG A 253 32.50 21.07 3.56
CA ARG A 253 32.91 21.20 2.15
C ARG A 253 31.71 21.27 1.19
N LEU A 254 30.66 22.05 1.56
CA LEU A 254 29.42 22.14 0.78
C LEU A 254 29.62 22.88 -0.54
N ASP A 255 30.57 23.77 -0.59
CA ASP A 255 31.06 24.49 -1.78
C ASP A 255 31.61 23.58 -2.88
N GLU A 256 32.13 22.42 -2.52
CA GLU A 256 32.62 21.41 -3.48
C GLU A 256 31.51 20.46 -3.97
N CYS A 257 30.31 20.62 -3.51
CA CYS A 257 29.20 19.72 -3.87
C CYS A 257 28.59 20.11 -5.22
N LEU A 258 28.75 19.26 -6.23
CA LEU A 258 28.15 19.47 -7.54
C LEU A 258 26.64 19.08 -7.61
N CYS A 259 26.10 18.48 -6.55
CA CYS A 259 24.70 18.13 -6.53
C CYS A 259 23.85 19.37 -6.22
N SER A 260 22.99 19.76 -7.15
CA SER A 260 21.95 20.77 -6.92
C SER A 260 20.96 20.29 -5.84
N HIS A 261 20.39 21.23 -5.11
CA HIS A 261 19.36 20.94 -4.14
C HIS A 261 18.04 20.54 -4.81
N ALA A 262 17.21 19.82 -4.09
CA ALA A 262 15.92 19.34 -4.62
C ALA A 262 14.99 20.51 -4.97
N GLU A 263 15.01 21.57 -4.17
CA GLU A 263 14.22 22.80 -4.36
C GLU A 263 14.68 23.57 -5.60
N GLU A 264 15.98 23.71 -5.78
CA GLU A 264 16.57 24.36 -6.96
C GLU A 264 16.16 23.62 -8.23
N ASN A 265 16.24 22.29 -8.22
CA ASN A 265 15.80 21.47 -9.33
C ASN A 265 14.29 21.59 -9.59
N ALA A 266 13.46 21.67 -8.54
CA ALA A 266 12.02 21.88 -8.70
C ALA A 266 11.70 23.26 -9.32
N ILE A 267 12.39 24.31 -8.90
CA ILE A 267 12.24 25.65 -9.45
C ILE A 267 12.71 25.71 -10.91
N THR A 268 13.89 25.14 -11.18
CA THR A 268 14.45 25.07 -12.54
C THR A 268 13.54 24.28 -13.48
N GLN A 269 12.97 23.16 -13.01
CA GLN A 269 12.02 22.37 -13.77
C GLN A 269 10.76 23.18 -14.13
N ALA A 270 10.20 23.91 -13.17
CA ALA A 270 9.05 24.76 -13.42
C ALA A 270 9.38 25.87 -14.43
N ALA A 271 10.52 26.54 -14.26
CA ALA A 271 10.96 27.59 -15.16
C ALA A 271 11.21 27.06 -16.58
N TYR A 272 11.83 25.90 -16.71
CA TYR A 272 12.08 25.27 -18.02
C TYR A 272 10.78 24.97 -18.79
N HIS A 273 9.72 24.61 -18.09
CA HIS A 273 8.41 24.35 -18.70
C HIS A 273 7.48 25.57 -18.74
N GLY A 274 7.96 26.75 -18.39
CA GLY A 274 7.15 27.97 -18.39
C GLY A 274 6.04 27.99 -17.34
N VAL A 275 6.16 27.20 -16.28
CA VAL A 275 5.16 27.10 -15.22
C VAL A 275 5.44 28.13 -14.14
N SER A 276 4.45 29.00 -13.85
CA SER A 276 4.56 30.01 -12.81
C SER A 276 4.53 29.40 -11.42
N LEU A 277 5.47 29.78 -10.57
CA LEU A 277 5.50 29.45 -9.15
C LEU A 277 4.87 30.54 -8.26
N LYS A 278 4.21 31.54 -8.85
CA LYS A 278 3.52 32.61 -8.11
C LYS A 278 2.42 31.98 -7.23
N GLY A 279 2.44 32.28 -5.95
CA GLY A 279 1.49 31.70 -4.98
C GLY A 279 1.84 30.29 -4.51
N ALA A 280 2.99 29.75 -4.92
CA ALA A 280 3.44 28.44 -4.42
C ALA A 280 3.60 28.45 -2.91
N THR A 281 3.07 27.43 -2.26
CA THR A 281 3.33 27.13 -0.85
C THR A 281 4.77 26.63 -0.70
N ARG A 282 5.35 26.76 0.51
CA ARG A 282 6.68 26.19 0.77
C ARG A 282 6.75 24.75 0.28
N PRO A 283 7.79 24.37 -0.49
CA PRO A 283 7.91 23.01 -0.99
C PRO A 283 7.92 22.01 0.17
N VAL A 284 7.11 20.97 0.04
CA VAL A 284 7.15 19.82 0.94
C VAL A 284 8.44 19.07 0.69
N MET A 285 9.29 18.96 1.71
CA MET A 285 10.60 18.32 1.59
C MET A 285 10.62 16.96 2.29
N VAL A 286 11.23 15.98 1.63
CA VAL A 286 11.56 14.68 2.22
C VAL A 286 13.05 14.44 2.12
N GLN A 287 13.68 14.09 3.23
CA GLN A 287 15.03 13.55 3.25
C GLN A 287 14.97 12.06 3.61
N LEU A 288 15.44 11.20 2.71
CA LEU A 288 15.65 9.78 2.97
C LEU A 288 17.13 9.58 3.32
N SER A 289 17.42 9.12 4.53
CA SER A 289 18.78 8.77 4.94
C SER A 289 19.18 7.44 4.29
N ILE A 290 20.32 7.41 3.59
CA ILE A 290 20.93 6.19 3.10
C ILE A 290 21.78 5.64 4.25
N GLY A 291 21.22 4.77 5.08
CA GLY A 291 21.95 4.14 6.16
C GLY A 291 21.07 3.32 7.07
N ARG A 292 21.30 2.01 7.09
CA ARG A 292 20.72 0.96 7.93
C ARG A 292 19.19 0.90 7.96
N ARG A 293 18.65 -0.26 7.62
CA ARG A 293 17.25 -0.59 7.87
C ARG A 293 16.89 -0.16 9.29
N PRO A 294 15.89 0.67 9.51
CA PRO A 294 15.41 0.91 10.86
C PRO A 294 14.69 -0.36 11.30
N ALA A 295 15.26 -1.03 12.30
CA ALA A 295 14.45 -1.79 13.20
C ALA A 295 13.44 -0.79 13.81
N SER A 296 12.16 -1.10 13.68
CA SER A 296 11.03 -0.64 14.48
C SER A 296 11.26 0.62 15.32
N SER A 297 11.06 1.81 14.77
CA SER A 297 10.49 2.99 15.48
C SER A 297 10.34 4.15 14.50
N MET A 298 9.26 4.17 13.75
CA MET A 298 8.80 5.39 13.11
C MET A 298 8.11 6.26 14.15
N ARG A 299 8.88 7.03 14.91
CA ARG A 299 8.36 8.22 15.57
C ARG A 299 8.36 9.34 14.52
N SER A 300 7.17 9.76 14.12
CA SER A 300 6.96 10.99 13.37
C SER A 300 7.55 12.15 14.21
N ARG A 301 8.70 12.67 13.84
CA ARG A 301 9.12 13.98 14.32
C ARG A 301 8.22 15.00 13.62
N ARG A 302 7.17 15.41 14.31
CA ARG A 302 6.53 16.70 14.06
C ARG A 302 7.65 17.74 14.21
N VAL A 303 8.05 18.35 13.12
CA VAL A 303 8.82 19.57 13.18
C VAL A 303 7.84 20.61 13.70
N ALA A 304 7.98 20.98 14.98
CA ALA A 304 7.22 22.03 15.58
C ALA A 304 7.37 23.30 14.73
N SER A 305 6.24 23.87 14.36
CA SER A 305 6.17 25.19 13.73
C SER A 305 6.47 26.25 14.80
N SER A 306 7.74 26.52 15.04
CA SER A 306 8.15 27.68 15.78
C SER A 306 9.57 28.05 15.36
N ALA A 307 9.65 28.88 14.33
CA ALA A 307 10.68 29.93 14.22
C ALA A 307 10.36 30.76 12.98
N ARG A 308 9.77 31.93 13.22
CA ARG A 308 9.91 33.06 12.30
C ARG A 308 11.40 33.41 12.28
N SER A 309 12.16 32.82 11.39
CA SER A 309 13.46 33.37 11.01
C SER A 309 13.27 34.19 9.75
N LYS A 310 13.24 35.49 9.91
CA LYS A 310 13.47 36.45 8.85
C LYS A 310 14.86 36.13 8.29
N ILE A 311 14.91 35.52 7.13
CA ILE A 311 16.13 35.52 6.31
C ILE A 311 16.21 36.93 5.74
N PRO A 312 17.25 37.71 6.04
CA PRO A 312 17.42 39.00 5.41
C PRO A 312 17.72 38.77 3.93
N CYS A 313 16.86 39.35 3.10
CA CYS A 313 17.13 39.49 1.67
C CYS A 313 18.45 40.27 1.54
N PRO A 314 19.49 39.79 0.85
CA PRO A 314 20.66 40.60 0.57
C PRO A 314 20.20 41.77 -0.26
N ARG A 315 20.37 43.01 0.29
CA ARG A 315 20.20 44.26 -0.45
C ARG A 315 21.22 44.21 -1.57
N ILE A 316 20.77 43.99 -2.79
CA ILE A 316 21.52 44.30 -3.98
C ILE A 316 21.61 45.80 -4.02
N GLY A 317 22.81 46.33 -3.75
CA GLY A 317 23.10 47.73 -3.82
C GLY A 317 22.76 48.24 -5.22
N ARG A 318 22.03 49.35 -5.25
CA ARG A 318 21.86 50.18 -6.46
C ARG A 318 23.27 50.63 -6.85
N ARG A 319 23.83 50.05 -7.86
CA ARG A 319 24.89 50.67 -8.67
C ARG A 319 24.29 50.91 -10.02
N ASP A 320 24.26 52.19 -10.35
CA ASP A 320 24.12 52.91 -11.57
C ASP A 320 23.89 52.07 -12.84
N PHE A 321 22.64 51.98 -13.26
CA PHE A 321 22.33 51.73 -14.66
C PHE A 321 22.47 53.02 -15.45
N GLY A 322 23.66 53.22 -16.02
CA GLY A 322 23.89 54.16 -17.07
C GLY A 322 22.98 53.85 -18.26
N THR A 323 22.33 54.88 -18.70
CA THR A 323 21.55 54.96 -19.93
C THR A 323 22.32 54.39 -21.11
N PHE A 324 21.84 53.26 -21.66
CA PHE A 324 22.19 52.82 -22.99
C PHE A 324 20.95 52.87 -23.88
N GLN A 325 20.93 53.89 -24.69
CA GLN A 325 19.90 54.18 -25.67
C GLN A 325 20.34 53.58 -27.02
N GLN A 326 19.43 52.82 -27.61
CA GLN A 326 19.30 52.52 -29.05
C GLN A 326 20.45 51.85 -29.82
N ARG A 327 20.17 50.70 -30.37
CA ARG A 327 20.01 50.34 -31.81
C ARG A 327 20.20 48.86 -32.03
N GLY A 328 19.32 48.26 -32.80
CA GLY A 328 19.57 46.94 -33.40
C GLY A 328 18.38 46.00 -33.45
N THR A 329 17.44 46.29 -34.30
CA THR A 329 16.48 45.31 -34.83
C THR A 329 17.23 44.17 -35.54
N LEU A 330 17.19 42.96 -35.01
CA LEU A 330 17.53 41.76 -35.74
C LEU A 330 16.24 41.00 -36.05
N SER A 331 15.78 41.19 -37.27
CA SER A 331 14.76 40.35 -37.90
C SER A 331 15.36 38.97 -38.26
N PHE A 332 14.82 37.92 -37.69
CA PHE A 332 15.03 36.58 -38.22
C PHE A 332 13.84 36.22 -39.11
N THR A 333 14.07 36.25 -40.40
CA THR A 333 13.21 35.67 -41.44
C THR A 333 13.36 34.15 -41.41
N ALA A 334 12.24 33.47 -41.23
CA ALA A 334 12.14 32.04 -41.44
C ALA A 334 12.07 31.77 -42.98
N PRO A 335 12.71 30.75 -43.51
CA PRO A 335 12.45 30.31 -44.86
C PRO A 335 11.19 29.45 -44.90
N CYS A 336 10.30 29.87 -45.80
CA CYS A 336 9.15 29.14 -46.28
C CYS A 336 9.63 27.97 -47.18
N GLY A 337 9.07 26.79 -47.03
CA GLY A 337 9.35 25.66 -47.91
C GLY A 337 8.35 24.54 -47.69
N THR A 338 7.34 24.58 -48.46
CA THR A 338 6.68 23.67 -49.41
C THR A 338 5.83 22.51 -48.87
N HIS A 339 4.59 22.63 -49.21
CA HIS A 339 3.51 21.68 -49.51
C HIS A 339 3.83 20.17 -49.42
N GLY A 340 2.95 19.47 -48.72
CA GLY A 340 2.74 18.03 -48.80
C GLY A 340 1.36 17.68 -48.26
N ASP A 341 0.40 17.54 -49.16
CA ASP A 341 -0.93 16.99 -48.90
C ASP A 341 -0.87 15.62 -48.23
N PHE A 342 -1.62 15.44 -47.16
CA PHE A 342 -2.13 14.10 -46.81
C PHE A 342 -3.57 14.17 -46.34
N GLY A 343 -4.35 13.39 -47.04
CA GLY A 343 -5.79 13.29 -47.05
C GLY A 343 -6.42 12.87 -45.73
N LEU A 344 -7.61 13.37 -45.59
CA LEU A 344 -8.64 12.95 -44.64
C LEU A 344 -9.03 11.50 -44.88
N LEU A 345 -8.92 10.67 -43.87
CA LEU A 345 -9.67 9.42 -43.79
C LEU A 345 -10.56 9.44 -42.54
N SER A 346 -11.83 9.44 -42.82
CA SER A 346 -12.97 9.35 -41.92
C SER A 346 -13.05 7.98 -41.20
N PRO A 347 -13.57 7.91 -39.97
CA PRO A 347 -13.72 6.62 -39.26
C PRO A 347 -15.01 5.91 -39.67
N ARG A 348 -14.92 4.61 -39.88
CA ARG A 348 -16.08 3.70 -39.91
C ARG A 348 -16.18 2.96 -38.58
N GLN A 349 -17.35 3.08 -37.98
CA GLN A 349 -17.94 2.12 -37.05
C GLN A 349 -18.54 0.94 -37.86
N PRO A 350 -18.86 -0.20 -37.25
CA PRO A 350 -19.57 -0.43 -35.99
C PRO A 350 -18.74 -1.02 -34.86
#